data_0cb967f53d8af52b2aa87cd27be9a2bb
#
_entry.id   0cb967f53d8af52b2aa87cd27be9a2bb
#
_cell.length_a   1.000
_cell.length_b   1.000
_cell.length_c   1.000
_cell.angle_alpha   90.00
_cell.angle_beta   90.00
_cell.angle_gamma   90.00
#
_symmetry.space_group_name_H-M   'P 1'
#
loop_
_entity.id
_entity.type
_entity.pdbx_description
1 polymer ?
#
loop_
_entity_poly.entity_id
_entity_poly.type
_entity_poly.pdbx_seq_one_letter_code
_entity_poly.pdbx_strand_id
1 'polypeptide(L)'
;MTSPAVDDTQTTTKPGRRWSFPSAFTILFLLTLLAVAATWIVPAGSYAKLTYDQPSQSLAVTSPQGQKTSLPATQNSLDKLGVKIDVSKFTDGEITKPVSIPHTYERLEQKPASLADITTSMVNGTVEAADIIVFILILGGLIGVVKATGAFDAGLIALTQRTKGREFLLVSTVSVLMVLGGTSCGLEEEAVAFYPILVPIFIAMGYDAIICVGAIFLAGSMGTTFSTINPFSVVIASNAAGTQFTEGIWWRAFGCAAGAVAVISYLWWYARKIKTDPTSSYTYADREKFAARWQLETGDGSHVVFEWRRKIILVLFVVPFPLMVWGVMVGGWWFPEMAASFLAITIGIMFLAATGPHRLTEKQLVDSFTAGASSLVGVSLIIGLARGINLVMNNGLISDTMLDAASNLVHGMNGPLFIVAMLFVFFFLGFVVPSSSGLAVLAMPIMAPLGDTVGIDRWIIVCAYQWGQYAMLFLAPTGLVMATLQMLDISFSHWVRFVWPMVVFVLSFGGLLLITQVLLTT
;
A
#
# COMPACT_ATOMS: atom_id res chain seq x y z
N MET A 1 -41.79 22.41 -60.65
CA MET A 1 -41.86 22.55 -59.19
C MET A 1 -40.57 22.02 -58.63
N THR A 2 -39.68 22.91 -58.31
CA THR A 2 -38.30 22.67 -57.90
C THR A 2 -38.23 22.41 -56.39
N SER A 3 -37.66 21.26 -56.00
CA SER A 3 -37.36 20.89 -54.64
C SER A 3 -36.12 21.67 -54.14
N PRO A 4 -36.10 22.18 -52.89
CA PRO A 4 -34.93 22.88 -52.40
C PRO A 4 -33.82 21.90 -51.91
N ALA A 5 -32.60 22.22 -52.26
CA ALA A 5 -31.41 21.51 -51.85
C ALA A 5 -31.17 21.73 -50.31
N VAL A 6 -30.97 20.65 -49.61
CA VAL A 6 -30.52 20.67 -48.21
C VAL A 6 -29.00 20.93 -48.18
N ASP A 7 -28.62 22.05 -47.59
CA ASP A 7 -27.22 22.47 -47.38
C ASP A 7 -26.65 21.69 -46.17
N ASP A 8 -25.84 20.67 -46.45
CA ASP A 8 -25.21 19.79 -45.44
C ASP A 8 -23.80 20.33 -45.13
N THR A 9 -23.70 21.51 -44.53
CA THR A 9 -22.49 21.99 -43.89
C THR A 9 -22.32 21.45 -42.48
N GLN A 10 -22.05 20.14 -42.38
CA GLN A 10 -21.51 19.59 -41.13
C GLN A 10 -20.08 20.10 -40.94
N THR A 11 -19.94 21.15 -40.12
CA THR A 11 -18.65 21.56 -39.58
C THR A 11 -18.12 20.46 -38.65
N THR A 12 -17.26 19.59 -39.20
CA THR A 12 -16.46 18.65 -38.40
C THR A 12 -15.46 19.43 -37.58
N THR A 13 -15.86 19.82 -36.37
CA THR A 13 -14.92 20.26 -35.35
C THR A 13 -14.01 19.09 -35.00
N LYS A 14 -12.74 19.12 -35.46
CA LYS A 14 -11.69 18.19 -35.03
C LYS A 14 -11.71 18.16 -33.50
N PRO A 15 -11.85 16.98 -32.86
CA PRO A 15 -11.75 16.89 -31.41
C PRO A 15 -10.35 17.38 -31.01
N GLY A 16 -10.31 18.48 -30.28
CA GLY A 16 -9.06 18.99 -29.71
C GLY A 16 -8.37 17.85 -28.97
N ARG A 17 -7.07 17.67 -29.21
CA ARG A 17 -6.22 16.63 -28.62
C ARG A 17 -6.26 16.81 -27.09
N ARG A 18 -7.26 16.24 -26.41
CA ARG A 18 -7.30 16.19 -24.96
C ARG A 18 -6.15 15.31 -24.51
N TRP A 19 -5.17 15.89 -23.85
CA TRP A 19 -4.12 15.14 -23.17
C TRP A 19 -4.81 14.20 -22.17
N SER A 20 -4.89 12.91 -22.51
CA SER A 20 -5.25 11.88 -21.56
C SER A 20 -4.04 11.60 -20.67
N PHE A 21 -4.23 11.53 -19.38
CA PHE A 21 -3.15 11.16 -18.45
C PHE A 21 -2.67 9.74 -18.78
N PRO A 22 -1.34 9.47 -18.72
CA PRO A 22 -0.80 8.16 -19.06
C PRO A 22 -1.38 7.05 -18.16
N SER A 23 -1.44 5.83 -18.71
CA SER A 23 -1.85 4.66 -17.91
C SER A 23 -0.84 4.34 -16.81
N ALA A 24 -1.25 3.54 -15.80
CA ALA A 24 -0.37 3.08 -14.74
C ALA A 24 0.91 2.42 -15.26
N PHE A 25 0.80 1.58 -16.28
CA PHE A 25 1.93 0.93 -16.92
C PHE A 25 2.92 1.95 -17.53
N THR A 26 2.40 2.96 -18.24
CA THR A 26 3.22 4.01 -18.83
C THR A 26 3.94 4.83 -17.77
N ILE A 27 3.26 5.16 -16.66
CA ILE A 27 3.88 5.91 -15.56
C ILE A 27 5.00 5.09 -14.92
N LEU A 28 4.78 3.83 -14.63
CA LEU A 28 5.82 2.95 -14.05
C LEU A 28 7.01 2.77 -15.00
N PHE A 29 6.75 2.63 -16.31
CA PHE A 29 7.81 2.58 -17.31
C PHE A 29 8.64 3.87 -17.32
N LEU A 30 8.00 5.05 -17.32
CA LEU A 30 8.69 6.33 -17.24
C LEU A 30 9.49 6.49 -15.94
N LEU A 31 8.96 6.03 -14.81
CA LEU A 31 9.68 6.03 -13.54
C LEU A 31 10.89 5.09 -13.55
N THR A 32 10.77 3.92 -14.20
CA THR A 32 11.93 3.02 -14.39
C THR A 32 13.00 3.69 -15.26
N LEU A 33 12.62 4.39 -16.33
CA LEU A 33 13.55 5.19 -17.13
C LEU A 33 14.24 6.29 -16.30
N LEU A 34 13.49 6.99 -15.44
CA LEU A 34 14.06 7.98 -14.53
C LEU A 34 15.03 7.35 -13.53
N ALA A 35 14.69 6.18 -12.97
CA ALA A 35 15.58 5.44 -12.07
C ALA A 35 16.87 5.03 -12.79
N VAL A 36 16.79 4.52 -14.03
CA VAL A 36 17.96 4.21 -14.84
C VAL A 36 18.79 5.47 -15.10
N ALA A 37 18.18 6.58 -15.50
CA ALA A 37 18.90 7.84 -15.70
C ALA A 37 19.56 8.33 -14.38
N ALA A 38 18.90 8.16 -13.24
CA ALA A 38 19.47 8.50 -11.95
C ALA A 38 20.74 7.72 -11.62
N THR A 39 20.88 6.45 -12.05
CA THR A 39 22.11 5.67 -11.85
C THR A 39 23.32 6.22 -12.62
N TRP A 40 23.12 7.08 -13.63
CA TRP A 40 24.19 7.75 -14.36
C TRP A 40 24.62 9.07 -13.71
N ILE A 41 23.73 9.68 -12.93
CA ILE A 41 23.92 11.02 -12.35
C ILE A 41 24.32 10.94 -10.88
N VAL A 42 23.62 10.09 -10.11
CA VAL A 42 23.86 9.92 -8.67
C VAL A 42 25.07 9.02 -8.48
N PRO A 43 26.08 9.43 -7.68
CA PRO A 43 27.24 8.60 -7.40
C PRO A 43 26.84 7.27 -6.75
N ALA A 44 27.46 6.18 -7.16
CA ALA A 44 27.29 4.90 -6.52
C ALA A 44 27.99 4.88 -5.14
N GLY A 45 27.34 4.28 -4.17
CA GLY A 45 27.89 4.10 -2.83
C GLY A 45 27.06 3.12 -2.01
N SER A 46 27.62 2.55 -0.98
CA SER A 46 26.91 1.63 -0.11
C SER A 46 27.42 1.74 1.33
N TYR A 47 26.53 1.45 2.27
CA TYR A 47 26.89 1.09 3.63
C TYR A 47 27.26 -0.38 3.71
N ALA A 48 28.12 -0.77 4.67
CA ALA A 48 28.24 -2.16 5.04
C ALA A 48 26.91 -2.68 5.56
N LYS A 49 26.57 -3.92 5.25
CA LYS A 49 25.30 -4.57 5.60
C LYS A 49 25.52 -5.70 6.62
N LEU A 50 24.63 -5.75 7.60
CA LEU A 50 24.58 -6.78 8.63
C LEU A 50 23.39 -7.67 8.38
N THR A 51 23.61 -8.98 8.37
CA THR A 51 22.57 -10.01 8.29
C THR A 51 22.82 -11.10 9.33
N TYR A 52 21.77 -11.76 9.79
CA TYR A 52 21.90 -12.96 10.61
C TYR A 52 21.82 -14.20 9.73
N ASP A 53 22.83 -15.04 9.84
CA ASP A 53 22.90 -16.32 9.14
C ASP A 53 22.43 -17.43 10.08
N GLN A 54 21.20 -17.90 9.90
CA GLN A 54 20.60 -18.93 10.75
C GLN A 54 21.39 -20.26 10.75
N PRO A 55 21.88 -20.77 9.59
CA PRO A 55 22.66 -22.01 9.56
C PRO A 55 23.92 -21.97 10.39
N SER A 56 24.67 -20.86 10.37
CA SER A 56 25.91 -20.69 11.13
C SER A 56 25.71 -20.05 12.49
N GLN A 57 24.49 -19.62 12.84
CA GLN A 57 24.17 -18.86 14.05
C GLN A 57 25.11 -17.67 14.28
N SER A 58 25.45 -16.97 13.22
CA SER A 58 26.43 -15.88 13.22
C SER A 58 25.89 -14.63 12.53
N LEU A 59 26.52 -13.49 12.85
CA LEU A 59 26.29 -12.24 12.16
C LEU A 59 27.21 -12.14 10.95
N ALA A 60 26.66 -12.07 9.75
CA ALA A 60 27.41 -11.86 8.52
C ALA A 60 27.45 -10.36 8.21
N VAL A 61 28.64 -9.78 8.22
CA VAL A 61 28.91 -8.41 7.79
C VAL A 61 29.40 -8.44 6.36
N THR A 62 28.70 -7.76 5.47
CA THR A 62 29.12 -7.58 4.07
C THR A 62 29.62 -6.16 3.91
N SER A 63 30.89 -5.99 3.57
CA SER A 63 31.48 -4.66 3.31
C SER A 63 30.86 -4.02 2.06
N PRO A 64 31.01 -2.70 1.85
CA PRO A 64 30.57 -2.04 0.61
C PRO A 64 31.16 -2.67 -0.66
N GLN A 65 32.37 -3.24 -0.60
CA GLN A 65 33.03 -3.93 -1.71
C GLN A 65 32.59 -5.40 -1.86
N GLY A 66 31.66 -5.89 -1.01
CA GLY A 66 31.12 -7.24 -1.08
C GLY A 66 31.91 -8.31 -0.31
N GLN A 67 32.93 -7.93 0.46
CA GLN A 67 33.67 -8.87 1.32
C GLN A 67 32.78 -9.28 2.51
N LYS A 68 32.67 -10.57 2.77
CA LYS A 68 31.89 -11.12 3.87
C LYS A 68 32.78 -11.49 5.04
N THR A 69 32.44 -11.00 6.22
CA THR A 69 33.08 -11.37 7.49
C THR A 69 32.02 -11.89 8.44
N SER A 70 32.27 -13.04 9.08
CA SER A 70 31.38 -13.60 10.08
C SER A 70 31.83 -13.19 11.47
N LEU A 71 30.87 -12.76 12.30
CA LEU A 71 31.07 -12.39 13.70
C LEU A 71 30.14 -13.24 14.58
N PRO A 72 30.54 -13.53 15.83
CA PRO A 72 29.62 -14.18 16.77
C PRO A 72 28.34 -13.37 16.96
N ALA A 73 27.17 -14.03 17.03
CA ALA A 73 25.89 -13.39 17.29
C ALA A 73 25.77 -12.99 18.77
N THR A 74 26.48 -11.93 19.15
CA THR A 74 26.50 -11.38 20.52
C THR A 74 26.25 -9.89 20.50
N GLN A 75 25.71 -9.36 21.59
CA GLN A 75 25.51 -7.92 21.73
C GLN A 75 26.82 -7.13 21.60
N ASN A 76 27.93 -7.65 22.14
CA ASN A 76 29.23 -7.03 22.02
C ASN A 76 29.71 -6.88 20.56
N SER A 77 29.33 -7.81 19.67
CA SER A 77 29.62 -7.70 18.23
C SER A 77 28.84 -6.56 17.59
N LEU A 78 27.58 -6.39 17.95
CA LEU A 78 26.73 -5.29 17.48
C LEU A 78 27.20 -3.93 18.00
N ASP A 79 27.56 -3.85 19.28
CA ASP A 79 28.05 -2.62 19.90
C ASP A 79 29.34 -2.12 19.25
N LYS A 80 30.26 -3.06 18.91
CA LYS A 80 31.50 -2.73 18.18
C LYS A 80 31.23 -2.19 16.77
N LEU A 81 30.15 -2.60 16.14
CA LEU A 81 29.71 -2.10 14.83
C LEU A 81 28.92 -0.80 14.94
N GLY A 82 28.67 -0.29 16.16
CA GLY A 82 27.80 0.87 16.38
C GLY A 82 26.31 0.61 16.11
N VAL A 83 25.92 -0.67 16.00
CA VAL A 83 24.54 -1.09 15.79
C VAL A 83 23.88 -1.29 17.15
N LYS A 84 23.04 -0.36 17.55
CA LYS A 84 22.36 -0.36 18.85
C LYS A 84 21.00 -1.11 18.81
N ILE A 85 21.00 -2.26 18.20
CA ILE A 85 19.87 -3.18 18.12
C ILE A 85 20.16 -4.35 19.06
N ASP A 86 19.12 -4.83 19.76
CA ASP A 86 19.27 -6.03 20.59
C ASP A 86 19.50 -7.26 19.69
N VAL A 87 20.50 -8.08 20.05
CA VAL A 87 20.85 -9.27 19.28
C VAL A 87 19.67 -10.25 19.14
N SER A 88 18.78 -10.30 20.13
CA SER A 88 17.57 -11.13 20.08
C SER A 88 16.69 -10.81 18.86
N LYS A 89 16.63 -9.56 18.41
CA LYS A 89 15.86 -9.14 17.23
C LYS A 89 16.31 -9.81 15.94
N PHE A 90 17.57 -10.20 15.88
CA PHE A 90 18.14 -10.97 14.77
C PHE A 90 17.91 -12.48 14.96
N THR A 91 18.19 -13.00 16.18
CA THR A 91 18.09 -14.44 16.46
C THR A 91 16.66 -14.94 16.46
N ASP A 92 15.70 -14.13 16.91
CA ASP A 92 14.27 -14.46 16.94
C ASP A 92 13.56 -14.22 15.59
N GLY A 93 14.33 -13.71 14.58
CA GLY A 93 13.82 -13.52 13.24
C GLY A 93 12.93 -12.28 13.06
N GLU A 94 12.92 -11.35 14.01
CA GLU A 94 12.18 -10.09 13.88
C GLU A 94 12.81 -9.15 12.83
N ILE A 95 14.13 -9.25 12.61
CA ILE A 95 14.87 -8.55 11.56
C ILE A 95 15.47 -9.57 10.60
N THR A 96 14.86 -9.73 9.45
CA THR A 96 15.30 -10.67 8.39
C THR A 96 16.01 -9.98 7.23
N LYS A 97 15.81 -8.66 7.06
CA LYS A 97 16.41 -7.89 5.98
C LYS A 97 17.82 -7.38 6.38
N PRO A 98 18.73 -7.18 5.41
CA PRO A 98 20.03 -6.59 5.68
C PRO A 98 19.91 -5.20 6.30
N VAL A 99 20.59 -4.98 7.44
CA VAL A 99 20.63 -3.73 8.18
C VAL A 99 21.88 -2.94 7.80
N SER A 100 21.75 -1.64 7.56
CA SER A 100 22.90 -0.78 7.28
C SER A 100 23.71 -0.51 8.55
N ILE A 101 25.05 -0.61 8.48
CA ILE A 101 25.93 -0.32 9.59
C ILE A 101 26.29 1.18 9.56
N PRO A 102 26.05 1.94 10.66
CA PRO A 102 26.37 3.37 10.73
C PRO A 102 27.85 3.67 10.44
N HIS A 103 28.12 4.84 9.86
CA HIS A 103 29.48 5.34 9.59
C HIS A 103 30.35 4.48 8.66
N THR A 104 29.73 3.56 7.90
CA THR A 104 30.45 2.69 6.97
C THR A 104 30.16 3.02 5.51
N TYR A 105 29.54 4.18 5.24
CA TYR A 105 29.28 4.58 3.86
C TYR A 105 30.58 4.81 3.10
N GLU A 106 30.68 4.19 1.94
CA GLU A 106 31.79 4.38 1.01
C GLU A 106 31.27 4.62 -0.40
N ARG A 107 31.90 5.56 -1.09
CA ARG A 107 31.67 5.72 -2.53
C ARG A 107 32.30 4.56 -3.27
N LEU A 108 31.54 4.02 -4.21
CA LEU A 108 31.94 2.89 -5.03
C LEU A 108 32.11 3.33 -6.49
N GLU A 109 32.69 2.46 -7.29
CA GLU A 109 32.74 2.65 -8.74
C GLU A 109 31.30 2.70 -9.29
N GLN A 110 31.07 3.64 -10.20
CA GLN A 110 29.76 3.86 -10.79
C GLN A 110 29.26 2.59 -11.48
N LYS A 111 28.03 2.19 -11.18
CA LYS A 111 27.32 1.09 -11.84
C LYS A 111 26.09 1.60 -12.56
N PRO A 112 26.26 2.31 -13.69
CA PRO A 112 25.11 2.83 -14.43
C PRO A 112 24.31 1.68 -15.03
N ALA A 113 23.00 1.72 -14.83
CA ALA A 113 22.11 0.74 -15.43
C ALA A 113 22.05 0.92 -16.94
N SER A 114 21.98 -0.17 -17.68
CA SER A 114 21.84 -0.20 -19.13
C SER A 114 20.37 -0.10 -19.56
N LEU A 115 20.12 0.09 -20.85
CA LEU A 115 18.76 0.02 -21.40
C LEU A 115 18.13 -1.37 -21.24
N ALA A 116 18.94 -2.43 -21.22
CA ALA A 116 18.46 -3.78 -20.95
C ALA A 116 17.95 -3.94 -19.51
N ASP A 117 18.52 -3.19 -18.56
CA ASP A 117 18.11 -3.25 -17.16
C ASP A 117 16.69 -2.71 -16.94
N ILE A 118 16.16 -1.89 -17.84
CA ILE A 118 14.77 -1.43 -17.80
C ILE A 118 13.82 -2.63 -17.82
N THR A 119 13.97 -3.49 -18.82
CA THR A 119 13.10 -4.64 -19.02
C THR A 119 13.43 -5.78 -18.05
N THR A 120 14.72 -6.04 -17.80
CA THR A 120 15.18 -7.09 -16.91
C THR A 120 14.75 -6.82 -15.46
N SER A 121 14.86 -5.57 -14.98
CA SER A 121 14.42 -5.20 -13.64
C SER A 121 12.91 -5.29 -13.48
N MET A 122 12.13 -4.95 -14.50
CA MET A 122 10.68 -5.13 -14.47
C MET A 122 10.29 -6.60 -14.36
N VAL A 123 10.94 -7.48 -15.11
CA VAL A 123 10.71 -8.92 -15.03
C VAL A 123 11.14 -9.47 -13.67
N ASN A 124 12.35 -9.13 -13.22
CA ASN A 124 12.85 -9.60 -11.93
C ASN A 124 12.00 -9.06 -10.76
N GLY A 125 11.54 -7.81 -10.82
CA GLY A 125 10.62 -7.25 -9.85
C GLY A 125 9.28 -7.99 -9.81
N THR A 126 8.79 -8.46 -10.96
CA THR A 126 7.59 -9.30 -11.03
C THR A 126 7.83 -10.68 -10.41
N VAL A 127 9.00 -11.27 -10.63
CA VAL A 127 9.38 -12.54 -9.99
C VAL A 127 9.54 -12.39 -8.48
N GLU A 128 10.15 -11.30 -8.00
CA GLU A 128 10.25 -11.01 -6.57
C GLU A 128 8.92 -10.74 -5.89
N ALA A 129 7.89 -10.31 -6.64
CA ALA A 129 6.54 -10.07 -6.13
C ALA A 129 5.62 -11.28 -6.33
N ALA A 130 6.14 -12.45 -6.69
CA ALA A 130 5.33 -13.61 -7.05
C ALA A 130 4.37 -14.05 -5.93
N ASP A 131 4.78 -13.94 -4.68
CA ASP A 131 3.97 -14.24 -3.50
C ASP A 131 2.72 -13.35 -3.43
N ILE A 132 2.88 -12.05 -3.59
CA ILE A 132 1.78 -11.07 -3.63
C ILE A 132 0.88 -11.32 -4.85
N ILE A 133 1.49 -11.56 -6.01
CA ILE A 133 0.77 -11.83 -7.26
C ILE A 133 -0.12 -13.07 -7.11
N VAL A 134 0.42 -14.17 -6.58
CA VAL A 134 -0.34 -15.41 -6.35
C VAL A 134 -1.50 -15.16 -5.37
N PHE A 135 -1.26 -14.45 -4.28
CA PHE A 135 -2.31 -14.08 -3.34
C PHE A 135 -3.46 -13.31 -4.02
N ILE A 136 -3.14 -12.27 -4.80
CA ILE A 136 -4.15 -11.46 -5.51
C ILE A 136 -4.93 -12.29 -6.53
N LEU A 137 -4.28 -13.20 -7.26
CA LEU A 137 -4.96 -14.05 -8.23
C LEU A 137 -5.91 -15.06 -7.56
N ILE A 138 -5.50 -15.69 -6.45
CA ILE A 138 -6.36 -16.57 -5.67
C ILE A 138 -7.57 -15.83 -5.14
N LEU A 139 -7.35 -14.62 -4.64
CA LEU A 139 -8.42 -13.75 -4.17
C LEU A 139 -9.41 -13.39 -5.28
N GLY A 140 -8.91 -13.02 -6.47
CA GLY A 140 -9.75 -12.79 -7.64
C GLY A 140 -10.60 -14.02 -7.99
N GLY A 141 -9.98 -15.21 -7.91
CA GLY A 141 -10.67 -16.49 -8.10
C GLY A 141 -11.79 -16.72 -7.08
N LEU A 142 -11.54 -16.47 -5.79
CA LEU A 142 -12.55 -16.53 -4.74
C LEU A 142 -13.75 -15.62 -5.06
N ILE A 143 -13.46 -14.37 -5.41
CA ILE A 143 -14.50 -13.38 -5.77
C ILE A 143 -15.31 -13.87 -6.97
N GLY A 144 -14.65 -14.40 -8.02
CA GLY A 144 -15.31 -14.95 -9.20
C GLY A 144 -16.29 -16.09 -8.86
N VAL A 145 -15.84 -17.03 -8.01
CA VAL A 145 -16.69 -18.14 -7.55
C VAL A 145 -17.89 -17.64 -6.74
N VAL A 146 -17.68 -16.74 -5.78
CA VAL A 146 -18.77 -16.20 -4.95
C VAL A 146 -19.77 -15.41 -5.81
N LYS A 147 -19.30 -14.63 -6.80
CA LYS A 147 -20.14 -13.92 -7.76
C LYS A 147 -21.01 -14.89 -8.55
N ALA A 148 -20.45 -15.97 -9.05
CA ALA A 148 -21.19 -16.98 -9.82
C ALA A 148 -22.31 -17.68 -9.03
N THR A 149 -22.22 -17.74 -7.69
CA THR A 149 -23.30 -18.26 -6.84
C THR A 149 -24.49 -17.29 -6.67
N GLY A 150 -24.34 -16.02 -7.10
CA GLY A 150 -25.31 -14.94 -6.85
C GLY A 150 -25.41 -14.53 -5.39
N ALA A 151 -24.45 -14.94 -4.55
CA ALA A 151 -24.45 -14.61 -3.12
C ALA A 151 -24.17 -13.12 -2.90
N PHE A 152 -23.27 -12.51 -3.70
CA PHE A 152 -23.02 -11.07 -3.62
C PHE A 152 -24.24 -10.24 -3.95
N ASP A 153 -24.97 -10.57 -5.03
CA ASP A 153 -26.16 -9.83 -5.47
C ASP A 153 -27.24 -9.87 -4.41
N ALA A 154 -27.50 -11.07 -3.86
CA ALA A 154 -28.45 -11.25 -2.76
C ALA A 154 -28.05 -10.48 -1.49
N GLY A 155 -26.79 -10.54 -1.13
CA GLY A 155 -26.26 -9.82 0.03
C GLY A 155 -26.32 -8.31 -0.14
N LEU A 156 -26.02 -7.82 -1.34
CA LEU A 156 -26.04 -6.40 -1.67
C LEU A 156 -27.46 -5.82 -1.63
N ILE A 157 -28.43 -6.52 -2.22
CA ILE A 157 -29.85 -6.10 -2.16
C ILE A 157 -30.30 -5.99 -0.71
N ALA A 158 -29.99 -7.00 0.11
CA ALA A 158 -30.33 -7.00 1.54
C ALA A 158 -29.65 -5.87 2.32
N LEU A 159 -28.38 -5.59 2.02
CA LEU A 159 -27.59 -4.53 2.66
C LEU A 159 -28.12 -3.15 2.27
N THR A 160 -28.35 -2.90 0.98
CA THR A 160 -28.85 -1.62 0.45
C THR A 160 -30.23 -1.29 1.03
N GLN A 161 -31.12 -2.30 1.16
CA GLN A 161 -32.42 -2.10 1.80
C GLN A 161 -32.28 -1.74 3.29
N ARG A 162 -31.33 -2.35 4.00
CA ARG A 162 -31.15 -2.13 5.43
C ARG A 162 -30.44 -0.81 5.76
N THR A 163 -29.61 -0.29 4.83
CA THR A 163 -28.84 0.95 5.01
C THR A 163 -29.51 2.17 4.39
N LYS A 164 -30.69 2.02 3.79
CA LYS A 164 -31.43 3.13 3.15
C LYS A 164 -31.62 4.31 4.12
N GLY A 165 -31.17 5.50 3.72
CA GLY A 165 -31.19 6.72 4.53
C GLY A 165 -30.01 6.87 5.50
N ARG A 166 -29.11 5.88 5.57
CA ARG A 166 -27.88 5.90 6.40
C ARG A 166 -26.66 5.41 5.61
N GLU A 167 -26.62 5.72 4.31
CA GLU A 167 -25.61 5.19 3.38
C GLU A 167 -24.19 5.55 3.82
N PHE A 168 -23.98 6.75 4.37
CA PHE A 168 -22.66 7.17 4.84
C PHE A 168 -22.17 6.37 6.07
N LEU A 169 -23.06 5.74 6.82
CA LEU A 169 -22.66 4.87 7.94
C LEU A 169 -21.84 3.67 7.43
N LEU A 170 -22.15 3.13 6.25
CA LEU A 170 -21.34 2.05 5.66
C LEU A 170 -19.96 2.55 5.26
N VAL A 171 -19.86 3.72 4.62
CA VAL A 171 -18.58 4.35 4.28
C VAL A 171 -17.72 4.52 5.54
N SER A 172 -18.31 5.07 6.60
CA SER A 172 -17.63 5.27 7.89
C SER A 172 -17.19 3.95 8.52
N THR A 173 -18.06 2.93 8.50
CA THR A 173 -17.73 1.61 9.08
C THR A 173 -16.57 0.96 8.34
N VAL A 174 -16.60 0.98 7.00
CA VAL A 174 -15.49 0.48 6.17
C VAL A 174 -14.21 1.24 6.50
N SER A 175 -14.27 2.58 6.54
CA SER A 175 -13.10 3.41 6.87
C SER A 175 -12.51 3.08 8.25
N VAL A 176 -13.36 2.91 9.28
CA VAL A 176 -12.88 2.51 10.63
C VAL A 176 -12.21 1.14 10.61
N LEU A 177 -12.82 0.15 9.94
CA LEU A 177 -12.24 -1.19 9.83
C LEU A 177 -10.89 -1.16 9.10
N MET A 178 -10.79 -0.34 8.03
CA MET A 178 -9.54 -0.18 7.29
C MET A 178 -8.46 0.54 8.11
N VAL A 179 -8.82 1.57 8.89
CA VAL A 179 -7.88 2.21 9.84
C VAL A 179 -7.38 1.20 10.87
N LEU A 180 -8.28 0.39 11.44
CA LEU A 180 -7.92 -0.65 12.40
C LEU A 180 -7.02 -1.72 11.76
N GLY A 181 -7.29 -2.15 10.53
CA GLY A 181 -6.44 -3.06 9.78
C GLY A 181 -5.06 -2.47 9.49
N GLY A 182 -4.99 -1.20 9.07
CA GLY A 182 -3.73 -0.50 8.82
C GLY A 182 -2.88 -0.36 10.08
N THR A 183 -3.47 0.05 11.21
CA THR A 183 -2.74 0.27 12.46
C THR A 183 -2.29 -1.03 13.14
N SER A 184 -2.98 -2.16 12.89
CA SER A 184 -2.70 -3.45 13.54
C SER A 184 -1.81 -4.37 12.72
N CYS A 185 -2.17 -4.65 11.48
CA CYS A 185 -1.49 -5.62 10.63
C CYS A 185 -0.96 -5.05 9.30
N GLY A 186 -1.11 -3.75 9.05
CA GLY A 186 -0.64 -3.13 7.82
C GLY A 186 -1.42 -3.57 6.59
N LEU A 187 -2.75 -3.66 6.72
CA LEU A 187 -3.65 -4.05 5.65
C LEU A 187 -3.60 -3.03 4.49
N GLU A 188 -2.79 -3.29 3.48
CA GLU A 188 -2.56 -2.40 2.34
C GLU A 188 -2.77 -3.12 1.01
N GLU A 189 -1.88 -4.03 0.61
CA GLU A 189 -2.00 -4.78 -0.63
C GLU A 189 -3.23 -5.68 -0.63
N GLU A 190 -3.55 -6.28 0.50
CA GLU A 190 -4.73 -7.13 0.70
C GLU A 190 -6.04 -6.34 0.58
N ALA A 191 -5.99 -5.01 0.81
CA ALA A 191 -7.15 -4.14 0.68
C ALA A 191 -7.71 -4.08 -0.74
N VAL A 192 -6.89 -4.41 -1.74
CA VAL A 192 -7.32 -4.53 -3.15
C VAL A 192 -8.47 -5.52 -3.32
N ALA A 193 -8.55 -6.52 -2.44
CA ALA A 193 -9.61 -7.50 -2.36
C ALA A 193 -11.02 -6.91 -2.16
N PHE A 194 -11.10 -5.80 -1.47
CA PHE A 194 -12.40 -5.24 -1.09
C PHE A 194 -13.04 -4.42 -2.20
N TYR A 195 -12.29 -3.96 -3.21
CA TYR A 195 -12.84 -3.14 -4.29
C TYR A 195 -13.95 -3.83 -5.10
N PRO A 196 -13.78 -5.07 -5.60
CA PRO A 196 -14.83 -5.73 -6.37
C PRO A 196 -16.14 -5.93 -5.61
N ILE A 197 -16.07 -5.89 -4.27
CA ILE A 197 -17.21 -6.08 -3.39
C ILE A 197 -17.86 -4.74 -3.05
N LEU A 198 -17.06 -3.78 -2.62
CA LEU A 198 -17.57 -2.52 -2.06
C LEU A 198 -17.92 -1.49 -3.13
N VAL A 199 -17.25 -1.51 -4.29
CA VAL A 199 -17.52 -0.57 -5.38
C VAL A 199 -18.94 -0.65 -5.89
N PRO A 200 -19.50 -1.83 -6.25
CA PRO A 200 -20.90 -1.94 -6.64
C PRO A 200 -21.87 -1.41 -5.57
N ILE A 201 -21.55 -1.66 -4.29
CA ILE A 201 -22.35 -1.19 -3.15
C ILE A 201 -22.35 0.34 -3.09
N PHE A 202 -21.18 0.96 -3.19
CA PHE A 202 -21.04 2.41 -3.09
C PHE A 202 -21.70 3.13 -4.27
N ILE A 203 -21.59 2.56 -5.48
CA ILE A 203 -22.29 3.08 -6.66
C ILE A 203 -23.80 3.00 -6.47
N ALA A 204 -24.34 1.86 -6.02
CA ALA A 204 -25.76 1.67 -5.75
C ALA A 204 -26.32 2.65 -4.71
N MET A 205 -25.45 3.14 -3.80
CA MET A 205 -25.75 4.17 -2.81
C MET A 205 -25.58 5.61 -3.34
N GLY A 206 -25.22 5.79 -4.62
CA GLY A 206 -25.04 7.10 -5.25
C GLY A 206 -23.69 7.77 -4.94
N TYR A 207 -22.68 6.99 -4.56
CA TYR A 207 -21.31 7.46 -4.40
C TYR A 207 -20.47 7.17 -5.65
N ASP A 208 -19.36 7.85 -5.80
CA ASP A 208 -18.40 7.65 -6.88
C ASP A 208 -17.24 6.71 -6.48
N ALA A 209 -16.37 6.41 -7.45
CA ALA A 209 -15.21 5.57 -7.25
C ALA A 209 -14.19 6.16 -6.26
N ILE A 210 -14.09 7.48 -6.20
CA ILE A 210 -13.16 8.19 -5.31
C ILE A 210 -13.52 7.93 -3.84
N ILE A 211 -14.82 7.95 -3.49
CA ILE A 211 -15.27 7.59 -2.13
C ILE A 211 -14.81 6.18 -1.77
N CYS A 212 -14.90 5.24 -2.72
CA CYS A 212 -14.48 3.86 -2.46
C CYS A 212 -12.98 3.76 -2.19
N VAL A 213 -12.14 4.42 -3.02
CA VAL A 213 -10.69 4.49 -2.78
C VAL A 213 -10.37 5.17 -1.45
N GLY A 214 -11.08 6.26 -1.15
CA GLY A 214 -10.92 6.98 0.11
C GLY A 214 -11.27 6.13 1.34
N ALA A 215 -12.37 5.38 1.28
CA ALA A 215 -12.82 4.54 2.38
C ALA A 215 -11.94 3.31 2.61
N ILE A 216 -11.31 2.78 1.57
CA ILE A 216 -10.47 1.58 1.64
C ILE A 216 -8.99 1.97 1.74
N PHE A 217 -8.43 2.52 0.68
CA PHE A 217 -6.99 2.78 0.61
C PHE A 217 -6.56 3.94 1.53
N LEU A 218 -7.18 5.13 1.39
CA LEU A 218 -6.77 6.29 2.19
C LEU A 218 -6.99 6.05 3.68
N ALA A 219 -8.10 5.41 4.08
CA ALA A 219 -8.38 5.10 5.48
C ALA A 219 -7.40 4.04 6.02
N GLY A 220 -7.13 2.96 5.28
CA GLY A 220 -6.15 1.94 5.65
C GLY A 220 -4.75 2.52 5.80
N SER A 221 -4.29 3.25 4.80
CA SER A 221 -2.99 3.91 4.83
C SER A 221 -2.87 4.99 5.91
N MET A 222 -3.98 5.68 6.28
CA MET A 222 -3.97 6.59 7.43
C MET A 222 -3.77 5.82 8.75
N GLY A 223 -4.39 4.64 8.88
CA GLY A 223 -4.15 3.72 10.00
C GLY A 223 -2.69 3.28 10.08
N THR A 224 -2.06 2.98 8.95
CA THR A 224 -0.64 2.61 8.88
C THR A 224 0.28 3.80 9.16
N THR A 225 -0.07 5.00 8.68
CA THR A 225 0.69 6.24 8.92
C THR A 225 0.92 6.48 10.42
N PHE A 226 -0.12 6.36 11.22
CA PHE A 226 -0.05 6.53 12.67
C PHE A 226 -0.14 5.18 13.39
N SER A 227 0.43 4.13 12.82
CA SER A 227 0.26 2.78 13.35
C SER A 227 0.87 2.60 14.74
N THR A 228 0.17 1.80 15.54
CA THR A 228 0.53 1.54 16.94
C THR A 228 1.32 0.25 17.11
N ILE A 229 0.93 -0.81 16.39
CA ILE A 229 1.45 -2.18 16.54
C ILE A 229 1.74 -2.87 15.19
N ASN A 230 1.67 -2.15 14.08
CA ASN A 230 1.89 -2.70 12.75
C ASN A 230 3.30 -3.30 12.61
N PRO A 231 3.41 -4.62 12.33
CA PRO A 231 4.71 -5.29 12.25
C PRO A 231 5.60 -4.78 11.11
N PHE A 232 5.01 -4.34 9.98
CA PHE A 232 5.73 -3.95 8.77
C PHE A 232 6.19 -2.47 8.76
N SER A 233 5.70 -1.67 9.69
CA SER A 233 6.10 -0.28 9.82
C SER A 233 6.72 0.00 11.19
N VAL A 234 5.92 0.19 12.24
CA VAL A 234 6.42 0.63 13.54
C VAL A 234 7.30 -0.39 14.23
N VAL A 235 6.95 -1.70 14.19
CA VAL A 235 7.74 -2.72 14.91
C VAL A 235 9.11 -2.87 14.27
N ILE A 236 9.18 -3.05 12.95
CA ILE A 236 10.48 -3.14 12.24
C ILE A 236 11.29 -1.86 12.41
N ALA A 237 10.66 -0.68 12.30
CA ALA A 237 11.37 0.59 12.45
C ALA A 237 11.91 0.79 13.88
N SER A 238 11.13 0.46 14.91
CA SER A 238 11.56 0.53 16.31
C SER A 238 12.71 -0.44 16.59
N ASN A 239 12.59 -1.69 16.12
CA ASN A 239 13.66 -2.69 16.24
C ASN A 239 14.95 -2.21 15.56
N ALA A 240 14.86 -1.67 14.34
CA ALA A 240 16.02 -1.14 13.61
C ALA A 240 16.59 0.15 14.22
N ALA A 241 15.77 0.92 14.93
CA ALA A 241 16.21 2.10 15.70
C ALA A 241 16.84 1.73 17.06
N GLY A 242 16.69 0.48 17.53
CA GLY A 242 17.11 0.03 18.85
C GLY A 242 16.26 0.62 19.99
N THR A 243 14.94 0.71 19.78
CA THR A 243 13.96 1.16 20.78
C THR A 243 12.75 0.22 20.80
N GLN A 244 11.93 0.26 21.83
CA GLN A 244 10.75 -0.57 21.90
C GLN A 244 9.59 0.07 21.11
N PHE A 245 8.84 -0.72 20.35
CA PHE A 245 7.70 -0.21 19.62
C PHE A 245 6.57 0.32 20.52
N THR A 246 6.55 -0.05 21.79
CA THR A 246 5.61 0.46 22.79
C THR A 246 5.93 1.88 23.27
N GLU A 247 7.18 2.32 23.11
CA GLU A 247 7.55 3.70 23.40
C GLU A 247 6.83 4.65 22.45
N GLY A 248 6.23 5.71 22.99
CA GLY A 248 5.43 6.66 22.22
C GLY A 248 4.11 6.12 21.65
N ILE A 249 3.64 4.92 22.07
CA ILE A 249 2.43 4.28 21.53
C ILE A 249 1.18 5.18 21.69
N TRP A 250 1.08 5.92 22.79
CA TRP A 250 -0.07 6.81 23.04
C TRP A 250 -0.11 8.00 22.08
N TRP A 251 1.04 8.52 21.68
CA TRP A 251 1.14 9.56 20.68
C TRP A 251 0.69 9.04 19.30
N ARG A 252 1.10 7.83 18.95
CA ARG A 252 0.67 7.17 17.72
C ARG A 252 -0.82 6.82 17.77
N ALA A 253 -1.33 6.33 18.91
CA ALA A 253 -2.76 6.05 19.09
C ALA A 253 -3.61 7.33 18.95
N PHE A 254 -3.16 8.43 19.54
CA PHE A 254 -3.80 9.73 19.36
C PHE A 254 -3.77 10.19 17.90
N GLY A 255 -2.60 10.07 17.24
CA GLY A 255 -2.44 10.36 15.83
C GLY A 255 -3.37 9.51 14.95
N CYS A 256 -3.47 8.20 15.24
CA CYS A 256 -4.35 7.27 14.54
C CYS A 256 -5.84 7.67 14.68
N ALA A 257 -6.27 7.99 15.90
CA ALA A 257 -7.64 8.43 16.16
C ALA A 257 -7.95 9.77 15.44
N ALA A 258 -7.04 10.74 15.52
CA ALA A 258 -7.18 12.02 14.83
C ALA A 258 -7.18 11.84 13.31
N GLY A 259 -6.31 10.99 12.78
CA GLY A 259 -6.25 10.64 11.36
C GLY A 259 -7.54 9.97 10.87
N ALA A 260 -8.08 9.03 11.65
CA ALA A 260 -9.37 8.39 11.36
C ALA A 260 -10.51 9.42 11.28
N VAL A 261 -10.58 10.32 12.27
CA VAL A 261 -11.59 11.41 12.28
C VAL A 261 -11.40 12.33 11.07
N ALA A 262 -10.17 12.69 10.74
CA ALA A 262 -9.86 13.55 9.60
C ALA A 262 -10.31 12.91 8.27
N VAL A 263 -9.96 11.64 8.03
CA VAL A 263 -10.34 10.93 6.81
C VAL A 263 -11.85 10.77 6.70
N ILE A 264 -12.52 10.32 7.78
CA ILE A 264 -13.98 10.11 7.77
C ILE A 264 -14.71 11.45 7.57
N SER A 265 -14.25 12.52 8.21
CA SER A 265 -14.82 13.88 8.04
C SER A 265 -14.61 14.39 6.61
N TYR A 266 -13.44 14.15 6.03
CA TYR A 266 -13.14 14.52 4.65
C TYR A 266 -14.01 13.75 3.64
N LEU A 267 -14.16 12.43 3.85
CA LEU A 267 -15.05 11.60 3.03
C LEU A 267 -16.52 12.04 3.18
N TRP A 268 -16.96 12.40 4.37
CA TRP A 268 -18.30 12.91 4.60
C TRP A 268 -18.54 14.23 3.88
N TRP A 269 -17.59 15.17 3.95
CA TRP A 269 -17.65 16.42 3.23
C TRP A 269 -17.74 16.20 1.71
N TYR A 270 -16.87 15.35 1.18
CA TYR A 270 -16.86 15.03 -0.25
C TYR A 270 -18.12 14.27 -0.69
N ALA A 271 -18.59 13.31 0.10
CA ALA A 271 -19.83 12.57 -0.13
C ALA A 271 -21.06 13.48 -0.19
N ARG A 272 -21.15 14.46 0.73
CA ARG A 272 -22.22 15.47 0.71
C ARG A 272 -22.14 16.34 -0.54
N LYS A 273 -20.96 16.77 -0.90
CA LYS A 273 -20.72 17.59 -2.08
C LYS A 273 -21.21 16.91 -3.35
N ILE A 274 -20.85 15.65 -3.59
CA ILE A 274 -21.25 14.90 -4.80
C ILE A 274 -22.73 14.51 -4.77
N LYS A 275 -23.33 14.31 -3.60
CA LYS A 275 -24.79 14.06 -3.50
C LYS A 275 -25.61 15.32 -3.80
N THR A 276 -25.12 16.50 -3.44
CA THR A 276 -25.78 17.77 -3.74
C THR A 276 -25.60 18.18 -5.21
N ASP A 277 -24.40 18.01 -5.73
CA ASP A 277 -24.04 18.30 -7.12
C ASP A 277 -23.14 17.17 -7.66
N PRO A 278 -23.70 16.18 -8.38
CA PRO A 278 -22.94 15.09 -8.97
C PRO A 278 -21.82 15.54 -9.92
N THR A 279 -21.96 16.72 -10.57
CA THR A 279 -20.93 17.25 -11.48
C THR A 279 -19.66 17.67 -10.76
N SER A 280 -19.72 17.85 -9.45
CA SER A 280 -18.58 18.17 -8.59
C SER A 280 -17.65 16.98 -8.31
N SER A 281 -18.05 15.75 -8.71
CA SER A 281 -17.21 14.55 -8.60
C SER A 281 -15.98 14.65 -9.49
N TYR A 282 -14.81 14.29 -8.97
CA TYR A 282 -13.57 14.23 -9.76
C TYR A 282 -13.62 13.20 -10.89
N THR A 283 -14.47 12.18 -10.78
CA THR A 283 -14.66 11.12 -11.78
C THR A 283 -15.97 11.24 -12.56
N TYR A 284 -16.63 12.41 -12.51
CA TYR A 284 -17.92 12.61 -13.17
C TYR A 284 -17.90 12.29 -14.67
N ALA A 285 -16.81 12.64 -15.37
CA ALA A 285 -16.66 12.39 -16.79
C ALA A 285 -16.64 10.89 -17.16
N ASP A 286 -16.18 10.05 -16.22
CA ASP A 286 -16.03 8.60 -16.41
C ASP A 286 -17.16 7.79 -15.79
N ARG A 287 -18.19 8.45 -15.22
CA ARG A 287 -19.27 7.80 -14.47
C ARG A 287 -20.00 6.71 -15.25
N GLU A 288 -20.19 6.90 -16.55
CA GLU A 288 -20.91 5.94 -17.40
C GLU A 288 -20.10 4.67 -17.64
N LYS A 289 -18.79 4.82 -17.93
CA LYS A 289 -17.85 3.69 -18.03
C LYS A 289 -17.78 2.93 -16.73
N PHE A 290 -17.71 3.66 -15.63
CA PHE A 290 -17.60 3.12 -14.29
C PHE A 290 -18.88 2.36 -13.90
N ALA A 291 -20.05 2.95 -14.14
CA ALA A 291 -21.34 2.30 -13.94
C ALA A 291 -21.47 1.03 -14.79
N ALA A 292 -21.13 1.09 -16.08
CA ALA A 292 -21.19 -0.08 -16.96
C ALA A 292 -20.28 -1.24 -16.51
N ARG A 293 -19.10 -0.93 -15.99
CA ARG A 293 -18.14 -1.95 -15.50
C ARG A 293 -18.57 -2.59 -14.18
N TRP A 294 -19.18 -1.80 -13.29
CA TRP A 294 -19.50 -2.20 -11.93
C TRP A 294 -21.01 -2.32 -11.66
N GLN A 295 -21.85 -2.10 -12.71
CA GLN A 295 -23.29 -2.39 -12.58
C GLN A 295 -23.45 -3.86 -12.21
N LEU A 296 -24.20 -4.05 -11.14
CA LEU A 296 -24.77 -5.35 -10.88
C LEU A 296 -25.66 -5.67 -12.07
N GLU A 297 -25.46 -6.81 -12.69
CA GLU A 297 -26.46 -7.39 -13.55
C GLU A 297 -27.70 -7.64 -12.68
N THR A 298 -28.52 -6.61 -12.50
CA THR A 298 -29.89 -6.79 -12.04
C THR A 298 -30.59 -7.46 -13.20
N GLY A 299 -30.32 -8.75 -13.36
CA GLY A 299 -31.12 -9.61 -14.25
C GLY A 299 -32.56 -9.42 -13.85
N ASP A 300 -33.35 -9.19 -14.88
CA ASP A 300 -34.80 -9.08 -14.93
C ASP A 300 -35.46 -9.48 -13.61
N GLY A 301 -35.92 -8.52 -12.82
CA GLY A 301 -36.73 -8.54 -11.59
C GLY A 301 -37.06 -9.84 -10.84
N SER A 302 -36.40 -10.95 -11.14
CA SER A 302 -36.57 -12.22 -10.45
C SER A 302 -36.03 -12.05 -9.02
N HIS A 303 -36.92 -12.20 -8.05
CA HIS A 303 -36.68 -12.20 -6.63
C HIS A 303 -35.45 -13.08 -6.31
N VAL A 304 -34.26 -12.46 -6.19
CA VAL A 304 -33.07 -13.16 -5.74
C VAL A 304 -33.30 -13.46 -4.26
N VAL A 305 -33.83 -14.65 -3.98
CA VAL A 305 -34.13 -15.06 -2.62
C VAL A 305 -32.82 -15.20 -1.87
N PHE A 306 -32.67 -14.49 -0.75
CA PHE A 306 -31.51 -14.56 0.13
C PHE A 306 -31.58 -15.86 0.95
N GLU A 307 -31.36 -17.00 0.27
CA GLU A 307 -31.38 -18.34 0.84
C GLU A 307 -30.24 -18.55 1.86
N TRP A 308 -30.45 -19.50 2.79
CA TRP A 308 -29.46 -19.81 3.83
C TRP A 308 -28.09 -20.22 3.27
N ARG A 309 -28.03 -20.89 2.10
CA ARG A 309 -26.77 -21.26 1.42
C ARG A 309 -25.97 -20.04 0.97
N ARG A 310 -26.62 -19.03 0.38
CA ARG A 310 -25.98 -17.77 -0.01
C ARG A 310 -25.46 -17.01 1.21
N LYS A 311 -26.19 -17.08 2.35
CA LYS A 311 -25.72 -16.51 3.63
C LYS A 311 -24.45 -17.20 4.11
N ILE A 312 -24.39 -18.54 4.08
CA ILE A 312 -23.19 -19.30 4.44
C ILE A 312 -22.03 -18.97 3.52
N ILE A 313 -22.25 -18.91 2.19
CA ILE A 313 -21.20 -18.53 1.23
C ILE A 313 -20.64 -17.14 1.55
N LEU A 314 -21.49 -16.16 1.87
CA LEU A 314 -21.02 -14.84 2.28
C LEU A 314 -20.28 -14.86 3.63
N VAL A 315 -20.72 -15.66 4.59
CA VAL A 315 -19.99 -15.84 5.86
C VAL A 315 -18.63 -16.47 5.59
N LEU A 316 -18.58 -17.56 4.82
CA LEU A 316 -17.32 -18.21 4.42
C LEU A 316 -16.41 -17.25 3.66
N PHE A 317 -16.97 -16.40 2.80
CA PHE A 317 -16.20 -15.38 2.10
C PHE A 317 -15.55 -14.36 3.06
N VAL A 318 -16.20 -14.01 4.16
CA VAL A 318 -15.67 -13.06 5.16
C VAL A 318 -14.64 -13.71 6.09
N VAL A 319 -14.74 -15.01 6.36
CA VAL A 319 -13.89 -15.75 7.32
C VAL A 319 -12.38 -15.61 7.04
N PRO A 320 -11.87 -15.67 5.79
CA PRO A 320 -10.42 -15.55 5.53
C PRO A 320 -9.82 -14.25 6.03
N PHE A 321 -10.57 -13.14 6.06
CA PHE A 321 -10.03 -11.84 6.45
C PHE A 321 -9.66 -11.74 7.93
N PRO A 322 -10.55 -12.03 8.92
CA PRO A 322 -10.13 -12.09 10.31
C PRO A 322 -9.11 -13.21 10.58
N LEU A 323 -9.19 -14.33 9.85
CA LEU A 323 -8.18 -15.40 9.93
C LEU A 323 -6.80 -14.92 9.47
N MET A 324 -6.73 -14.15 8.38
CA MET A 324 -5.51 -13.51 7.89
C MET A 324 -4.93 -12.55 8.94
N VAL A 325 -5.75 -11.67 9.53
CA VAL A 325 -5.30 -10.74 10.58
C VAL A 325 -4.72 -11.50 11.77
N TRP A 326 -5.41 -12.55 12.23
CA TRP A 326 -4.91 -13.41 13.30
C TRP A 326 -3.61 -14.13 12.89
N GLY A 327 -3.56 -14.68 11.68
CA GLY A 327 -2.38 -15.37 11.14
C GLY A 327 -1.15 -14.48 11.06
N VAL A 328 -1.30 -13.23 10.60
CA VAL A 328 -0.21 -12.25 10.54
C VAL A 328 0.25 -11.86 11.96
N MET A 329 -0.68 -11.53 12.86
CA MET A 329 -0.35 -11.02 14.19
C MET A 329 0.18 -12.08 15.16
N VAL A 330 -0.31 -13.32 15.06
CA VAL A 330 -0.01 -14.40 16.00
C VAL A 330 0.81 -15.51 15.37
N GLY A 331 0.51 -15.85 14.11
CA GLY A 331 1.13 -16.96 13.39
C GLY A 331 2.35 -16.56 12.55
N GLY A 332 2.68 -15.27 12.45
CA GLY A 332 3.77 -14.78 11.60
C GLY A 332 3.55 -15.07 10.11
N TRP A 333 2.28 -15.18 9.69
CA TRP A 333 1.93 -15.47 8.30
C TRP A 333 2.43 -14.40 7.34
N TRP A 334 2.81 -14.85 6.16
CA TRP A 334 3.13 -14.04 5.00
C TRP A 334 2.16 -14.35 3.85
N PHE A 335 2.38 -13.78 2.67
CA PHE A 335 1.47 -13.95 1.52
C PHE A 335 1.18 -15.41 1.15
N PRO A 336 2.12 -16.38 1.17
CA PRO A 336 1.83 -17.78 0.86
C PRO A 336 0.80 -18.41 1.82
N GLU A 337 0.93 -18.19 3.14
CA GLU A 337 0.00 -18.76 4.14
C GLU A 337 -1.37 -18.08 4.02
N MET A 338 -1.39 -16.77 3.79
CA MET A 338 -2.63 -16.04 3.53
C MET A 338 -3.31 -16.58 2.27
N ALA A 339 -2.58 -16.71 1.16
CA ALA A 339 -3.08 -17.27 -0.09
C ALA A 339 -3.66 -18.67 0.08
N ALA A 340 -2.96 -19.54 0.85
CA ALA A 340 -3.42 -20.89 1.15
C ALA A 340 -4.74 -20.91 1.93
N SER A 341 -4.91 -20.00 2.90
CA SER A 341 -6.15 -19.87 3.67
C SER A 341 -7.34 -19.44 2.79
N PHE A 342 -7.13 -18.47 1.90
CA PHE A 342 -8.14 -18.02 0.93
C PHE A 342 -8.49 -19.14 -0.07
N LEU A 343 -7.50 -19.90 -0.55
CA LEU A 343 -7.71 -21.01 -1.46
C LEU A 343 -8.51 -22.15 -0.80
N ALA A 344 -8.18 -22.48 0.45
CA ALA A 344 -8.90 -23.51 1.21
C ALA A 344 -10.39 -23.15 1.38
N ILE A 345 -10.69 -21.90 1.72
CA ILE A 345 -12.06 -21.42 1.82
C ILE A 345 -12.74 -21.41 0.45
N THR A 346 -12.03 -21.04 -0.62
CA THR A 346 -12.57 -21.07 -2.00
C THR A 346 -13.01 -22.48 -2.37
N ILE A 347 -12.18 -23.49 -2.07
CA ILE A 347 -12.52 -24.91 -2.31
C ILE A 347 -13.77 -25.30 -1.50
N GLY A 348 -13.87 -24.88 -0.24
CA GLY A 348 -15.06 -25.11 0.58
C GLY A 348 -16.33 -24.47 -0.01
N ILE A 349 -16.24 -23.24 -0.52
CA ILE A 349 -17.34 -22.56 -1.20
C ILE A 349 -17.71 -23.28 -2.51
N MET A 350 -16.71 -23.71 -3.31
CA MET A 350 -16.96 -24.49 -4.53
C MET A 350 -17.73 -25.79 -4.21
N PHE A 351 -17.35 -26.47 -3.14
CA PHE A 351 -18.03 -27.70 -2.70
C PHE A 351 -19.49 -27.41 -2.30
N LEU A 352 -19.72 -26.33 -1.58
CA LEU A 352 -21.07 -25.90 -1.21
C LEU A 352 -21.90 -25.48 -2.43
N ALA A 353 -21.29 -24.80 -3.41
CA ALA A 353 -21.93 -24.36 -4.65
C ALA A 353 -22.20 -25.51 -5.63
N ALA A 354 -21.42 -26.58 -5.60
CA ALA A 354 -21.63 -27.80 -6.40
C ALA A 354 -22.83 -28.63 -5.91
N THR A 355 -23.35 -28.34 -4.71
CA THR A 355 -24.44 -29.07 -4.08
C THR A 355 -25.71 -28.20 -3.97
N GLY A 356 -26.89 -28.79 -4.09
CA GLY A 356 -28.16 -28.12 -3.85
C GLY A 356 -29.01 -27.83 -5.10
N PRO A 357 -30.12 -27.05 -4.94
CA PRO A 357 -31.10 -26.84 -6.04
C PRO A 357 -30.54 -26.04 -7.21
N HIS A 358 -29.63 -25.09 -6.95
CA HIS A 358 -28.99 -24.21 -7.95
C HIS A 358 -27.47 -24.54 -8.06
N ARG A 359 -27.16 -25.86 -8.14
CA ARG A 359 -25.78 -26.33 -8.24
C ARG A 359 -25.08 -25.82 -9.49
N LEU A 360 -23.86 -25.36 -9.30
CA LEU A 360 -22.93 -25.08 -10.38
C LEU A 360 -22.14 -26.33 -10.74
N THR A 361 -21.91 -26.54 -12.03
CA THR A 361 -21.04 -27.63 -12.49
C THR A 361 -19.58 -27.34 -12.19
N GLU A 362 -18.73 -28.37 -12.13
CA GLU A 362 -17.28 -28.23 -11.95
C GLU A 362 -16.71 -27.23 -12.96
N LYS A 363 -17.08 -27.36 -14.24
CA LYS A 363 -16.63 -26.46 -15.29
C LYS A 363 -16.99 -25.01 -14.99
N GLN A 364 -18.24 -24.73 -14.62
CA GLN A 364 -18.68 -23.37 -14.27
C GLN A 364 -17.90 -22.80 -13.08
N LEU A 365 -17.59 -23.61 -12.07
CA LEU A 365 -16.81 -23.19 -10.90
C LEU A 365 -15.37 -22.86 -11.27
N VAL A 366 -14.71 -23.72 -12.07
CA VAL A 366 -13.34 -23.50 -12.55
C VAL A 366 -13.27 -22.29 -13.48
N ASP A 367 -14.23 -22.17 -14.43
CA ASP A 367 -14.31 -21.03 -15.35
C ASP A 367 -14.51 -19.72 -14.56
N SER A 368 -15.36 -19.73 -13.52
CA SER A 368 -15.61 -18.57 -12.67
C SER A 368 -14.39 -18.17 -11.84
N PHE A 369 -13.66 -19.17 -11.31
CA PHE A 369 -12.40 -18.93 -10.61
C PHE A 369 -11.36 -18.32 -11.55
N THR A 370 -11.18 -18.89 -12.72
CA THR A 370 -10.20 -18.42 -13.71
C THR A 370 -10.56 -17.03 -14.23
N ALA A 371 -11.83 -16.75 -14.51
CA ALA A 371 -12.30 -15.43 -14.92
C ALA A 371 -12.06 -14.38 -13.81
N GLY A 372 -12.37 -14.73 -12.56
CA GLY A 372 -12.10 -13.88 -11.41
C GLY A 372 -10.61 -13.57 -11.23
N ALA A 373 -9.74 -14.57 -11.28
CA ALA A 373 -8.30 -14.42 -11.24
C ALA A 373 -7.80 -13.54 -12.39
N SER A 374 -8.26 -13.78 -13.61
CA SER A 374 -7.89 -13.01 -14.81
C SER A 374 -8.24 -11.53 -14.70
N SER A 375 -9.32 -11.19 -14.00
CA SER A 375 -9.73 -9.79 -13.78
C SER A 375 -8.70 -8.98 -12.98
N LEU A 376 -7.86 -9.64 -12.19
CA LEU A 376 -6.84 -9.04 -11.33
C LEU A 376 -5.41 -9.16 -11.87
N VAL A 377 -5.19 -9.76 -13.04
CA VAL A 377 -3.86 -9.88 -13.66
C VAL A 377 -3.20 -8.53 -13.87
N GLY A 378 -3.95 -7.53 -14.38
CA GLY A 378 -3.42 -6.17 -14.59
C GLY A 378 -2.91 -5.53 -13.29
N VAL A 379 -3.65 -5.68 -12.20
CA VAL A 379 -3.28 -5.19 -10.86
C VAL A 379 -2.01 -5.90 -10.37
N SER A 380 -1.97 -7.22 -10.48
CA SER A 380 -0.82 -8.05 -10.08
C SER A 380 0.47 -7.65 -10.80
N LEU A 381 0.40 -7.44 -12.13
CA LEU A 381 1.55 -7.03 -12.93
C LEU A 381 2.05 -5.64 -12.55
N ILE A 382 1.16 -4.69 -12.22
CA ILE A 382 1.55 -3.34 -11.78
C ILE A 382 2.42 -3.40 -10.53
N ILE A 383 2.06 -4.23 -9.55
CA ILE A 383 2.83 -4.41 -8.30
C ILE A 383 4.22 -4.96 -8.63
N GLY A 384 4.29 -5.96 -9.49
CA GLY A 384 5.57 -6.54 -9.94
C GLY A 384 6.47 -5.52 -10.66
N LEU A 385 5.91 -4.79 -11.62
CA LEU A 385 6.65 -3.78 -12.38
C LEU A 385 7.16 -2.64 -11.49
N ALA A 386 6.36 -2.20 -10.53
CA ALA A 386 6.77 -1.17 -9.57
C ALA A 386 7.97 -1.62 -8.71
N ARG A 387 8.04 -2.90 -8.33
CA ARG A 387 9.19 -3.45 -7.61
C ARG A 387 10.48 -3.40 -8.43
N GLY A 388 10.38 -3.47 -9.77
CA GLY A 388 11.52 -3.32 -10.68
C GLY A 388 12.25 -1.98 -10.54
N ILE A 389 11.56 -0.89 -10.19
CA ILE A 389 12.17 0.43 -9.95
C ILE A 389 13.17 0.36 -8.79
N ASN A 390 12.77 -0.29 -7.68
CA ASN A 390 13.64 -0.49 -6.52
C ASN A 390 14.88 -1.32 -6.87
N LEU A 391 14.72 -2.35 -7.71
CA LEU A 391 15.84 -3.16 -8.17
C LEU A 391 16.85 -2.34 -8.96
N VAL A 392 16.40 -1.47 -9.87
CA VAL A 392 17.29 -0.54 -10.61
C VAL A 392 18.10 0.32 -9.65
N MET A 393 17.44 0.92 -8.64
CA MET A 393 18.10 1.83 -7.70
C MET A 393 19.10 1.10 -6.79
N ASN A 394 18.73 -0.09 -6.31
CA ASN A 394 19.58 -0.90 -5.45
C ASN A 394 20.79 -1.48 -6.21
N ASN A 395 20.58 -1.99 -7.43
CA ASN A 395 21.64 -2.53 -8.28
C ASN A 395 22.61 -1.43 -8.74
N GLY A 396 22.08 -0.22 -8.99
CA GLY A 396 22.87 0.98 -9.28
C GLY A 396 23.58 1.58 -8.06
N LEU A 397 23.36 1.02 -6.86
CA LEU A 397 23.96 1.46 -5.59
C LEU A 397 23.70 2.95 -5.28
N ILE A 398 22.55 3.49 -5.68
CA ILE A 398 22.22 4.90 -5.47
C ILE A 398 21.34 5.14 -4.23
N SER A 399 20.61 4.11 -3.76
CA SER A 399 19.72 4.23 -2.59
C SER A 399 20.47 4.63 -1.31
N ASP A 400 21.61 4.00 -1.05
CA ASP A 400 22.42 4.29 0.13
C ASP A 400 23.11 5.67 0.03
N THR A 401 23.47 6.12 -1.19
CA THR A 401 24.01 7.47 -1.43
C THR A 401 22.97 8.55 -1.13
N MET A 402 21.72 8.32 -1.53
CA MET A 402 20.64 9.25 -1.21
C MET A 402 20.35 9.30 0.28
N LEU A 403 20.47 8.15 0.97
CA LEU A 403 20.34 8.07 2.42
C LEU A 403 21.48 8.83 3.13
N ASP A 404 22.73 8.66 2.68
CA ASP A 404 23.89 9.38 3.22
C ASP A 404 23.75 10.90 3.04
N ALA A 405 23.38 11.35 1.85
CA ALA A 405 23.13 12.76 1.58
C ALA A 405 22.01 13.33 2.47
N ALA A 406 20.96 12.55 2.71
CA ALA A 406 19.85 12.93 3.58
C ALA A 406 20.30 13.03 5.05
N SER A 407 21.14 12.11 5.53
CA SER A 407 21.69 12.14 6.89
C SER A 407 22.57 13.39 7.12
N ASN A 408 23.40 13.72 6.13
CA ASN A 408 24.25 14.91 6.18
C ASN A 408 23.46 16.22 6.19
N LEU A 409 22.27 16.24 5.54
CA LEU A 409 21.41 17.43 5.50
C LEU A 409 20.89 17.85 6.87
N VAL A 410 20.58 16.88 7.74
CA VAL A 410 20.01 17.15 9.08
C VAL A 410 21.05 17.29 10.18
N HIS A 411 22.32 17.02 9.87
CA HIS A 411 23.40 17.08 10.83
C HIS A 411 23.60 18.49 11.37
N GLY A 412 23.68 18.65 12.70
CA GLY A 412 23.94 19.93 13.38
C GLY A 412 22.72 20.85 13.55
N MET A 413 21.50 20.42 13.20
CA MET A 413 20.27 21.16 13.49
C MET A 413 19.87 21.05 14.96
N ASN A 414 19.13 22.05 15.49
CA ASN A 414 18.55 22.00 16.84
C ASN A 414 17.28 21.13 16.88
N GLY A 415 16.86 20.68 18.07
CA GLY A 415 15.82 19.67 18.27
C GLY A 415 14.52 19.85 17.47
N PRO A 416 13.75 20.96 17.64
CA PRO A 416 12.50 21.14 16.91
C PRO A 416 12.68 21.27 15.39
N LEU A 417 13.75 21.93 14.93
CA LEU A 417 14.05 22.05 13.50
C LEU A 417 14.51 20.71 12.95
N PHE A 418 15.34 19.99 13.69
CA PHE A 418 15.82 18.66 13.33
C PHE A 418 14.67 17.69 13.10
N ILE A 419 13.70 17.61 14.02
CA ILE A 419 12.60 16.62 13.87
C ILE A 419 11.68 16.93 12.71
N VAL A 420 11.42 18.22 12.42
CA VAL A 420 10.65 18.63 11.24
C VAL A 420 11.44 18.33 9.97
N ALA A 421 12.74 18.61 9.95
CA ALA A 421 13.60 18.25 8.83
C ALA A 421 13.60 16.73 8.60
N MET A 422 13.67 15.92 9.66
CA MET A 422 13.56 14.45 9.58
C MET A 422 12.24 14.00 8.98
N LEU A 423 11.11 14.62 9.35
CA LEU A 423 9.81 14.34 8.74
C LEU A 423 9.85 14.52 7.20
N PHE A 424 10.44 15.63 6.74
CA PHE A 424 10.57 15.88 5.30
C PHE A 424 11.62 14.99 4.64
N VAL A 425 12.72 14.66 5.32
CA VAL A 425 13.70 13.68 4.83
C VAL A 425 13.01 12.34 4.58
N PHE A 426 12.24 11.83 5.52
CA PHE A 426 11.51 10.59 5.32
C PHE A 426 10.38 10.70 4.30
N PHE A 427 9.76 11.87 4.16
CA PHE A 427 8.83 12.13 3.08
C PHE A 427 9.51 11.92 1.71
N PHE A 428 10.67 12.52 1.47
CA PHE A 428 11.38 12.36 0.19
C PHE A 428 12.00 10.97 0.03
N LEU A 429 12.55 10.38 1.10
CA LEU A 429 13.08 9.01 1.06
C LEU A 429 11.97 7.98 0.78
N GLY A 430 10.74 8.25 1.18
CA GLY A 430 9.57 7.42 0.84
C GLY A 430 9.29 7.34 -0.66
N PHE A 431 9.68 8.35 -1.44
CA PHE A 431 9.65 8.28 -2.90
C PHE A 431 10.77 7.41 -3.46
N VAL A 432 11.97 7.51 -2.87
CA VAL A 432 13.18 6.76 -3.27
C VAL A 432 13.04 5.28 -2.94
N VAL A 433 12.57 4.98 -1.74
CA VAL A 433 12.36 3.61 -1.24
C VAL A 433 10.89 3.45 -0.84
N PRO A 434 9.99 3.16 -1.79
CA PRO A 434 8.56 3.05 -1.52
C PRO A 434 8.18 1.70 -0.88
N SER A 435 8.96 1.28 0.09
CA SER A 435 8.75 0.08 0.91
C SER A 435 8.94 0.46 2.38
N SER A 436 7.88 0.35 3.18
CA SER A 436 7.93 0.72 4.60
C SER A 436 9.01 -0.06 5.34
N SER A 437 8.93 -1.38 5.37
CA SER A 437 9.93 -2.23 6.02
C SER A 437 11.33 -2.09 5.41
N GLY A 438 11.42 -1.87 4.08
CA GLY A 438 12.69 -1.65 3.39
C GLY A 438 13.38 -0.37 3.85
N LEU A 439 12.67 0.76 3.83
CA LEU A 439 13.22 2.04 4.29
C LEU A 439 13.56 2.00 5.78
N ALA A 440 12.73 1.34 6.61
CA ALA A 440 13.00 1.21 8.03
C ALA A 440 14.37 0.58 8.33
N VAL A 441 14.65 -0.60 7.76
CA VAL A 441 15.93 -1.31 8.03
C VAL A 441 17.14 -0.64 7.41
N LEU A 442 16.96 0.12 6.32
CA LEU A 442 18.04 0.88 5.69
C LEU A 442 18.33 2.17 6.46
N ALA A 443 17.30 2.92 6.85
CA ALA A 443 17.46 4.28 7.35
C ALA A 443 17.53 4.37 8.87
N MET A 444 16.76 3.57 9.64
CA MET A 444 16.72 3.70 11.09
C MET A 444 18.06 3.52 11.80
N PRO A 445 18.91 2.55 11.44
CA PRO A 445 20.23 2.39 12.08
C PRO A 445 21.14 3.60 11.91
N ILE A 446 20.89 4.43 10.90
CA ILE A 446 21.66 5.64 10.59
C ILE A 446 20.99 6.87 11.17
N MET A 447 19.68 7.04 10.92
CA MET A 447 18.93 8.24 11.27
C MET A 447 18.55 8.32 12.76
N ALA A 448 18.26 7.18 13.41
CA ALA A 448 17.87 7.19 14.82
C ALA A 448 19.02 7.66 15.75
N PRO A 449 20.30 7.22 15.57
CA PRO A 449 21.42 7.75 16.34
C PRO A 449 21.68 9.25 16.16
N LEU A 450 21.27 9.86 15.05
CA LEU A 450 21.34 11.32 14.88
C LEU A 450 20.43 12.04 15.88
N GLY A 451 19.30 11.45 16.24
CA GLY A 451 18.42 11.95 17.31
C GLY A 451 19.15 12.04 18.66
N ASP A 452 19.97 11.03 19.00
CA ASP A 452 20.76 11.01 20.25
C ASP A 452 21.68 12.24 20.34
N THR A 453 22.24 12.71 19.22
CA THR A 453 23.18 13.86 19.18
C THR A 453 22.51 15.19 19.51
N VAL A 454 21.19 15.28 19.38
CA VAL A 454 20.39 16.48 19.66
C VAL A 454 19.44 16.28 20.85
N GLY A 455 19.58 15.17 21.58
CA GLY A 455 18.79 14.87 22.78
C GLY A 455 17.35 14.46 22.49
N ILE A 456 17.06 13.91 21.29
CA ILE A 456 15.73 13.46 20.90
C ILE A 456 15.65 11.93 21.00
N ASP A 457 14.63 11.43 21.69
CA ASP A 457 14.39 10.01 21.82
C ASP A 457 14.17 9.33 20.47
N ARG A 458 14.72 8.14 20.29
CA ARG A 458 14.65 7.40 19.02
C ARG A 458 13.25 7.04 18.57
N TRP A 459 12.33 6.80 19.52
CA TRP A 459 10.92 6.54 19.18
C TRP A 459 10.25 7.73 18.49
N ILE A 460 10.71 8.97 18.74
CA ILE A 460 10.23 10.18 18.03
C ILE A 460 10.73 10.17 16.58
N ILE A 461 11.96 9.71 16.34
CA ILE A 461 12.48 9.52 14.98
C ILE A 461 11.67 8.45 14.23
N VAL A 462 11.25 7.37 14.91
CA VAL A 462 10.35 6.36 14.35
C VAL A 462 9.02 6.98 13.94
N CYS A 463 8.45 7.88 14.76
CA CYS A 463 7.23 8.61 14.38
C CYS A 463 7.47 9.51 13.14
N ALA A 464 8.57 10.24 13.08
CA ALA A 464 8.92 11.07 11.92
C ALA A 464 9.06 10.24 10.65
N TYR A 465 9.69 9.06 10.76
CA TYR A 465 9.78 8.10 9.67
C TYR A 465 8.40 7.67 9.17
N GLN A 466 7.55 7.16 10.06
CA GLN A 466 6.22 6.68 9.66
C GLN A 466 5.40 7.78 8.97
N TRP A 467 5.28 8.94 9.62
CA TRP A 467 4.41 10.02 9.15
C TRP A 467 4.94 10.66 7.88
N GLY A 468 6.26 10.84 7.75
CA GLY A 468 6.89 11.36 6.54
C GLY A 468 6.75 10.41 5.36
N GLN A 469 7.20 9.17 5.52
CA GLN A 469 7.15 8.17 4.45
C GLN A 469 5.72 7.94 3.94
N TYR A 470 4.75 7.72 4.84
CA TYR A 470 3.38 7.44 4.42
C TYR A 470 2.68 8.63 3.80
N ALA A 471 3.01 9.88 4.21
CA ALA A 471 2.54 11.06 3.50
C ALA A 471 3.00 11.07 2.04
N MET A 472 4.23 10.60 1.74
CA MET A 472 4.69 10.43 0.37
C MET A 472 4.00 9.27 -0.33
N LEU A 473 3.78 8.13 0.33
CA LEU A 473 3.13 6.97 -0.27
C LEU A 473 1.69 7.24 -0.71
N PHE A 474 1.02 8.26 -0.16
CA PHE A 474 -0.27 8.72 -0.68
C PHE A 474 -0.16 9.38 -2.06
N LEU A 475 0.97 10.03 -2.34
CA LEU A 475 1.21 10.78 -3.58
C LEU A 475 2.01 9.99 -4.60
N ALA A 476 2.93 9.15 -4.14
CA ALA A 476 3.84 8.46 -5.04
C ALA A 476 3.09 7.44 -5.92
N PRO A 477 3.40 7.37 -7.21
CA PRO A 477 2.86 6.35 -8.10
C PRO A 477 3.50 4.99 -7.82
N THR A 478 3.31 4.50 -6.60
CA THR A 478 3.76 3.18 -6.14
C THR A 478 2.91 2.07 -6.75
N GLY A 479 3.38 0.83 -6.63
CA GLY A 479 2.64 -0.34 -7.11
C GLY A 479 1.23 -0.40 -6.55
N LEU A 480 1.05 -0.16 -5.25
CA LEU A 480 -0.24 -0.21 -4.59
C LEU A 480 -1.20 0.89 -5.06
N VAL A 481 -0.74 2.15 -5.10
CA VAL A 481 -1.56 3.27 -5.60
C VAL A 481 -1.96 3.02 -7.05
N MET A 482 -1.00 2.67 -7.91
CA MET A 482 -1.26 2.47 -9.33
C MET A 482 -2.15 1.25 -9.59
N ALA A 483 -1.98 0.16 -8.82
CA ALA A 483 -2.83 -1.02 -8.90
C ALA A 483 -4.29 -0.69 -8.53
N THR A 484 -4.49 0.03 -7.41
CA THR A 484 -5.80 0.50 -6.96
C THR A 484 -6.50 1.37 -8.02
N LEU A 485 -5.78 2.36 -8.55
CA LEU A 485 -6.33 3.28 -9.55
C LEU A 485 -6.64 2.58 -10.87
N GLN A 486 -5.78 1.66 -11.32
CA GLN A 486 -6.00 0.86 -12.52
C GLN A 486 -7.22 -0.04 -12.37
N MET A 487 -7.41 -0.66 -11.21
CA MET A 487 -8.57 -1.52 -10.95
C MET A 487 -9.88 -0.77 -11.10
N LEU A 488 -9.88 0.52 -10.73
CA LEU A 488 -11.07 1.37 -10.72
C LEU A 488 -11.15 2.33 -11.92
N ASP A 489 -10.25 2.23 -12.90
CA ASP A 489 -10.16 3.16 -14.04
C ASP A 489 -10.10 4.65 -13.63
N ILE A 490 -9.49 4.95 -12.48
CA ILE A 490 -9.30 6.31 -12.00
C ILE A 490 -7.95 6.84 -12.48
N SER A 491 -7.93 8.04 -13.07
CA SER A 491 -6.67 8.67 -13.45
C SER A 491 -5.86 9.09 -12.22
N PHE A 492 -4.53 8.98 -12.30
CA PHE A 492 -3.63 9.40 -11.22
C PHE A 492 -3.79 10.88 -10.85
N SER A 493 -4.10 11.73 -11.85
CA SER A 493 -4.35 13.16 -11.59
C SER A 493 -5.60 13.42 -10.73
N HIS A 494 -6.67 12.64 -10.92
CA HIS A 494 -7.87 12.74 -10.08
C HIS A 494 -7.58 12.30 -8.65
N TRP A 495 -6.78 11.25 -8.50
CA TRP A 495 -6.32 10.79 -7.19
C TRP A 495 -5.48 11.84 -6.47
N VAL A 496 -4.42 12.37 -7.10
CA VAL A 496 -3.56 13.39 -6.48
C VAL A 496 -4.37 14.61 -6.05
N ARG A 497 -5.30 15.08 -6.89
CA ARG A 497 -6.17 16.20 -6.55
C ARG A 497 -7.06 15.91 -5.35
N PHE A 498 -7.53 14.67 -5.21
CA PHE A 498 -8.35 14.26 -4.08
C PHE A 498 -7.52 14.08 -2.80
N VAL A 499 -6.35 13.44 -2.88
CA VAL A 499 -5.59 13.04 -1.69
C VAL A 499 -4.73 14.17 -1.10
N TRP A 500 -4.40 15.19 -1.90
CA TRP A 500 -3.50 16.28 -1.50
C TRP A 500 -3.86 16.95 -0.14
N PRO A 501 -5.13 17.25 0.19
CA PRO A 501 -5.46 17.83 1.49
C PRO A 501 -5.10 16.90 2.66
N MET A 502 -5.17 15.58 2.47
CA MET A 502 -4.81 14.61 3.50
C MET A 502 -3.30 14.49 3.68
N VAL A 503 -2.52 14.65 2.61
CA VAL A 503 -1.05 14.74 2.69
C VAL A 503 -0.64 15.98 3.50
N VAL A 504 -1.25 17.13 3.20
CA VAL A 504 -1.02 18.37 3.96
C VAL A 504 -1.42 18.18 5.43
N PHE A 505 -2.54 17.51 5.69
CA PHE A 505 -2.95 17.17 7.05
C PHE A 505 -1.89 16.34 7.76
N VAL A 506 -1.40 15.25 7.16
CA VAL A 506 -0.40 14.36 7.79
C VAL A 506 0.90 15.13 8.07
N LEU A 507 1.41 15.90 7.12
CA LEU A 507 2.65 16.66 7.31
C LEU A 507 2.50 17.78 8.36
N SER A 508 1.37 18.51 8.34
CA SER A 508 1.15 19.63 9.28
C SER A 508 0.84 19.12 10.69
N PHE A 509 -0.11 18.20 10.80
CA PHE A 509 -0.53 17.63 12.08
C PHE A 509 0.57 16.74 12.67
N GLY A 510 1.19 15.89 11.85
CA GLY A 510 2.32 15.07 12.25
C GLY A 510 3.52 15.91 12.67
N GLY A 511 3.86 16.95 11.90
CA GLY A 511 4.92 17.90 12.27
C GLY A 511 4.65 18.60 13.60
N LEU A 512 3.41 19.04 13.84
CA LEU A 512 3.00 19.65 15.10
C LEU A 512 3.13 18.67 16.27
N LEU A 513 2.67 17.42 16.08
CA LEU A 513 2.82 16.38 17.10
C LEU A 513 4.29 16.07 17.40
N LEU A 514 5.15 16.00 16.38
CA LEU A 514 6.59 15.78 16.57
C LEU A 514 7.25 16.90 17.36
N ILE A 515 6.95 18.17 17.03
CA ILE A 515 7.45 19.31 17.79
C ILE A 515 6.97 19.22 19.25
N THR A 516 5.69 18.89 19.46
CA THR A 516 5.12 18.74 20.81
C THR A 516 5.82 17.60 21.59
N GLN A 517 6.08 16.46 20.94
CA GLN A 517 6.81 15.35 21.54
C GLN A 517 8.22 15.79 21.98
N VAL A 518 8.96 16.47 21.11
CA VAL A 518 10.30 16.97 21.43
C VAL A 518 10.26 17.94 22.62
N LEU A 519 9.33 18.90 22.62
CA LEU A 519 9.23 19.92 23.69
C LEU A 519 8.78 19.36 25.05
N LEU A 520 8.12 18.21 25.06
CA LEU A 520 7.65 17.58 26.32
C LEU A 520 8.63 16.51 26.84
N THR A 521 9.57 16.04 26.03
CA THR A 521 10.56 15.01 26.43
C THR A 521 11.96 15.60 26.68
N THR A 522 12.27 16.77 26.13
CA THR A 522 13.47 17.57 26.45
C THR A 522 13.17 18.61 27.51
#